data_14a5c9970b791803b0c4e82e0df42ff3
#
_entry.id   14a5c9970b791803b0c4e82e0df42ff3
#
_cell.length_a   1.000
_cell.length_b   1.000
_cell.length_c   1.000
_cell.angle_alpha   90.00
_cell.angle_beta   90.00
_cell.angle_gamma   90.00
#
_symmetry.space_group_name_H-M   'P 1'
#
loop_
_entity.id
_entity.type
_entity.pdbx_description
1 polymer ?
#
loop_
_entity_poly.entity_id
_entity_poly.type
_entity_poly.pdbx_seq_one_letter_code
_entity_poly.pdbx_strand_id
1 'polypeptide(L)'
;MANEKTIRQYGLWPSPISASSLAGRPRLEDVQWTPDGNALAWLENRGGQGQLLYQPLDEARRELLIDQNARGGVGYGGGEFGLSRSAVYFAERSGALYRRDLDNGQSYPLTPVFGGLASPKISPDGRWVVYVHSDGSQDVLALVDVEGKDWPVKLVSGANFYMQPTWSPSGAELAWVEWDHPNMPWDATRLMLGKLSGSPPRLDTARLIAGEHGETVTQPQFSPDGDSLSYIISRSEREALEVLDLKSAQRATWLAGEFDLSVPAWVQGQHTYGWSPFGNRIFILRNSAGKAELCTVDASGTCRLIPTGPYTWLEQLSVSPAADELALIASSPKLPTQIIHWDSHRWRTVAYSDTGDLQPGDLPDPQPVEWESLDGQRVYGLYASPTNSRYTGQGAPPLIVSIHGGPTSQSKQDFPREAHYFTSRGYAWLEVNYRGSCGYGRSYRDALLGQWGKLDTEDAVSGAQAMAVRGLADGDHMAIFGGSAGGFTVLNALAQFPGVFKAGVALYPVANLFTLSLETHKFEQHYDQNLAGRLPEAAAVYRERSPLFQAAKIKDALAIFHGREDRAVPLSQSEGIVERLQANRVPHLFHVYEREGHGFRKPESLNDLYPRIERFLLEHVVF
;
A
#
# COMPACT_ATOMS: atom_id res chain seq x y z
N MET A 1 31.82 -20.37 17.16
CA MET A 1 31.62 -19.87 18.53
C MET A 1 30.80 -18.60 18.40
N ALA A 2 29.60 -18.54 18.99
CA ALA A 2 28.84 -17.28 19.03
C ALA A 2 29.68 -16.28 19.87
N ASN A 3 30.04 -15.16 19.28
CA ASN A 3 30.70 -14.11 20.04
C ASN A 3 29.76 -13.65 21.16
N GLU A 4 30.24 -13.62 22.39
CA GLU A 4 29.49 -13.12 23.53
C GLU A 4 29.14 -11.65 23.30
N LYS A 5 27.84 -11.32 23.39
CA LYS A 5 27.38 -9.94 23.14
C LYS A 5 27.78 -9.04 24.32
N THR A 6 28.17 -7.82 24.00
CA THR A 6 28.51 -6.80 25.01
C THR A 6 27.21 -6.24 25.61
N ILE A 7 27.13 -6.23 26.94
CA ILE A 7 26.01 -5.59 27.65
C ILE A 7 26.17 -4.07 27.53
N ARG A 8 25.14 -3.39 27.05
CA ARG A 8 25.08 -1.96 26.88
C ARG A 8 23.64 -1.45 27.12
N GLN A 9 23.52 -0.22 27.65
CA GLN A 9 22.23 0.42 27.86
C GLN A 9 21.42 0.45 26.54
N TYR A 10 20.15 0.12 26.63
CA TYR A 10 19.18 0.22 25.53
C TYR A 10 19.10 1.67 25.02
N GLY A 11 18.80 1.85 23.73
CA GLY A 11 18.79 3.15 23.06
C GLY A 11 20.18 3.68 22.66
N LEU A 12 21.27 3.12 23.20
CA LEU A 12 22.65 3.59 22.97
C LEU A 12 23.53 2.59 22.21
N TRP A 13 22.95 1.62 21.56
CA TRP A 13 23.73 0.63 20.80
C TRP A 13 24.22 1.21 19.48
N PRO A 14 25.51 1.15 19.17
CA PRO A 14 25.98 1.41 17.83
C PRO A 14 25.36 0.44 16.85
N SER A 15 24.70 1.00 15.82
CA SER A 15 24.01 0.20 14.81
C SER A 15 24.80 0.17 13.50
N PRO A 16 24.87 -1.00 12.81
CA PRO A 16 25.38 -1.06 11.45
C PRO A 16 24.38 -0.49 10.43
N ILE A 17 23.10 -0.31 10.82
CA ILE A 17 22.04 0.22 9.96
C ILE A 17 22.05 1.75 10.07
N SER A 18 22.61 2.43 9.07
CA SER A 18 22.65 3.89 8.99
C SER A 18 21.40 4.44 8.30
N ALA A 19 21.13 5.73 8.47
CA ALA A 19 20.09 6.42 7.70
C ALA A 19 20.35 6.32 6.18
N SER A 20 21.62 6.42 5.76
CA SER A 20 22.00 6.28 4.35
C SER A 20 21.79 4.86 3.80
N SER A 21 21.84 3.84 4.64
CA SER A 21 21.52 2.47 4.23
C SER A 21 20.01 2.26 4.00
N LEU A 22 19.17 3.13 4.53
CA LEU A 22 17.71 3.11 4.33
C LEU A 22 17.29 4.03 3.17
N ALA A 23 18.07 5.09 2.92
CA ALA A 23 17.81 6.08 1.90
C ALA A 23 18.30 5.61 0.51
N GLY A 24 17.65 6.08 -0.55
CA GLY A 24 18.11 5.88 -1.93
C GLY A 24 17.96 4.49 -2.52
N ARG A 25 17.38 3.55 -1.78
CA ARG A 25 17.11 2.21 -2.28
C ARG A 25 15.88 2.20 -3.17
N PRO A 26 15.91 1.47 -4.32
CA PRO A 26 14.75 1.33 -5.17
C PRO A 26 13.62 0.61 -4.42
N ARG A 27 12.38 1.07 -4.63
CA ARG A 27 11.18 0.33 -4.27
C ARG A 27 10.69 -0.39 -5.51
N LEU A 28 10.47 -1.68 -5.40
CA LEU A 28 9.86 -2.49 -6.45
C LEU A 28 8.35 -2.34 -6.30
N GLU A 29 7.66 -1.86 -7.33
CA GLU A 29 6.25 -1.44 -7.22
C GLU A 29 5.30 -2.29 -8.07
N ASP A 30 5.75 -2.83 -9.20
CA ASP A 30 4.95 -3.71 -10.06
C ASP A 30 5.86 -4.62 -10.89
N VAL A 31 5.36 -5.81 -11.28
CA VAL A 31 6.04 -6.75 -12.21
C VAL A 31 5.01 -7.41 -13.12
N GLN A 32 5.29 -7.43 -14.43
CA GLN A 32 4.40 -8.00 -15.44
C GLN A 32 5.19 -8.83 -16.47
N TRP A 33 4.56 -9.91 -16.94
CA TRP A 33 5.03 -10.65 -18.10
C TRP A 33 4.69 -9.93 -19.39
N THR A 34 5.55 -10.07 -20.40
CA THR A 34 5.15 -9.76 -21.78
C THR A 34 4.05 -10.71 -22.26
N PRO A 35 3.18 -10.30 -23.21
CA PRO A 35 2.08 -11.13 -23.69
C PRO A 35 2.49 -12.44 -24.38
N ASP A 36 3.75 -12.61 -24.73
CA ASP A 36 4.32 -13.85 -25.26
C ASP A 36 5.02 -14.72 -24.19
N GLY A 37 5.13 -14.23 -22.95
CA GLY A 37 5.76 -14.93 -21.84
C GLY A 37 7.29 -15.02 -21.90
N ASN A 38 7.94 -14.26 -22.79
CA ASN A 38 9.39 -14.37 -23.04
C ASN A 38 10.22 -13.40 -22.18
N ALA A 39 9.58 -12.41 -21.55
CA ALA A 39 10.28 -11.41 -20.75
C ALA A 39 9.44 -10.91 -19.58
N LEU A 40 10.12 -10.34 -18.59
CA LEU A 40 9.55 -9.58 -17.49
C LEU A 40 9.84 -8.10 -17.66
N ALA A 41 8.85 -7.26 -17.32
CA ALA A 41 9.06 -5.85 -17.10
C ALA A 41 8.60 -5.49 -15.69
N TRP A 42 9.27 -4.53 -15.07
CA TRP A 42 8.91 -4.08 -13.71
C TRP A 42 9.19 -2.60 -13.52
N LEU A 43 8.54 -2.04 -12.51
CA LEU A 43 8.70 -0.67 -12.08
C LEU A 43 9.57 -0.60 -10.82
N GLU A 44 10.62 0.23 -10.87
CA GLU A 44 11.41 0.64 -9.72
C GLU A 44 11.21 2.12 -9.44
N ASN A 45 10.88 2.48 -8.21
CA ASN A 45 10.86 3.85 -7.77
C ASN A 45 12.18 4.19 -7.07
N ARG A 46 12.94 5.11 -7.64
CA ARG A 46 14.26 5.56 -7.16
C ARG A 46 14.17 7.03 -6.73
N GLY A 47 13.93 7.29 -5.46
CA GLY A 47 13.84 8.66 -4.92
C GLY A 47 12.71 9.51 -5.53
N GLY A 48 11.59 8.89 -5.91
CA GLY A 48 10.45 9.56 -6.55
C GLY A 48 10.47 9.54 -8.09
N GLN A 49 11.48 8.89 -8.69
CA GLN A 49 11.59 8.63 -10.13
C GLN A 49 11.19 7.20 -10.44
N GLY A 50 10.10 7.01 -11.19
CA GLY A 50 9.67 5.70 -11.68
C GLY A 50 10.48 5.28 -12.91
N GLN A 51 11.23 4.20 -12.77
CA GLN A 51 12.07 3.60 -13.81
C GLN A 51 11.47 2.26 -14.24
N LEU A 52 11.25 2.10 -15.55
CA LEU A 52 10.83 0.82 -16.13
C LEU A 52 12.05 0.02 -16.55
N LEU A 53 12.10 -1.22 -16.09
CA LEU A 53 13.12 -2.19 -16.46
C LEU A 53 12.49 -3.33 -17.24
N TYR A 54 13.28 -3.94 -18.09
CA TYR A 54 12.87 -5.03 -18.96
C TYR A 54 13.97 -6.09 -19.01
N GLN A 55 13.58 -7.35 -18.91
CA GLN A 55 14.50 -8.47 -18.95
C GLN A 55 13.91 -9.65 -19.71
N PRO A 56 14.41 -9.98 -20.92
CA PRO A 56 14.20 -11.30 -21.50
C PRO A 56 14.71 -12.38 -20.55
N LEU A 57 14.08 -13.55 -20.52
CA LEU A 57 14.39 -14.61 -19.54
C LEU A 57 15.86 -15.06 -19.58
N ASP A 58 16.48 -15.04 -20.75
CA ASP A 58 17.83 -15.53 -21.00
C ASP A 58 18.87 -14.41 -21.23
N GLU A 59 18.48 -13.15 -21.01
CA GLU A 59 19.33 -11.98 -21.25
C GLU A 59 19.52 -11.12 -20.00
N ALA A 60 20.45 -10.18 -20.09
CA ALA A 60 20.63 -9.16 -19.07
C ALA A 60 19.47 -8.15 -19.07
N ARG A 61 19.13 -7.64 -17.89
CA ARG A 61 18.17 -6.57 -17.74
C ARG A 61 18.64 -5.29 -18.41
N ARG A 62 17.69 -4.50 -18.93
CA ARG A 62 17.93 -3.15 -19.46
C ARG A 62 16.94 -2.14 -18.89
N GLU A 63 17.39 -0.93 -18.69
CA GLU A 63 16.53 0.20 -18.33
C GLU A 63 15.85 0.76 -19.58
N LEU A 64 14.56 0.99 -19.49
CA LEU A 64 13.77 1.48 -20.63
C LEU A 64 13.71 3.02 -20.67
N LEU A 65 13.70 3.68 -19.50
CA LEU A 65 13.50 5.12 -19.42
C LEU A 65 14.82 5.83 -19.10
N ILE A 66 15.12 6.92 -19.84
CA ILE A 66 16.32 7.74 -19.60
C ILE A 66 15.93 9.04 -18.95
N ASP A 67 15.05 9.83 -19.59
CA ASP A 67 14.63 11.17 -19.14
C ASP A 67 13.14 11.24 -18.78
N GLN A 68 12.48 10.09 -18.70
CA GLN A 68 11.05 9.97 -18.41
C GLN A 68 10.82 9.38 -17.03
N ASN A 69 9.67 9.69 -16.43
CA ASN A 69 9.27 9.23 -15.11
C ASN A 69 7.93 8.50 -15.21
N ALA A 70 7.95 7.17 -15.17
CA ALA A 70 6.72 6.37 -15.12
C ALA A 70 6.04 6.57 -13.76
N ARG A 71 4.91 7.30 -13.78
CA ARG A 71 4.15 7.58 -12.57
C ARG A 71 2.68 7.77 -12.88
N GLY A 72 1.82 6.95 -12.29
CA GLY A 72 0.38 7.11 -12.32
C GLY A 72 -0.06 8.42 -11.64
N GLY A 73 -1.05 9.09 -12.23
CA GLY A 73 -1.57 10.37 -11.75
C GLY A 73 -3.00 10.29 -11.22
N VAL A 74 -3.58 9.11 -11.03
CA VAL A 74 -4.94 8.90 -10.49
C VAL A 74 -4.85 8.53 -9.02
N GLY A 75 -5.49 9.30 -8.15
CA GLY A 75 -5.45 9.08 -6.71
C GLY A 75 -4.01 9.06 -6.17
N TYR A 76 -3.61 7.98 -5.53
CA TYR A 76 -2.26 7.78 -5.01
C TYR A 76 -1.27 7.17 -6.03
N GLY A 77 -1.68 7.01 -7.30
CA GLY A 77 -0.86 6.41 -8.36
C GLY A 77 -1.11 4.91 -8.49
N GLY A 78 -0.10 4.18 -8.97
CA GLY A 78 -0.19 2.76 -9.30
C GLY A 78 -0.70 2.54 -10.73
N GLY A 79 -0.51 1.30 -11.25
CA GLY A 79 -0.90 0.94 -12.59
C GLY A 79 -0.19 1.77 -13.66
N GLU A 80 1.09 1.99 -13.47
CA GLU A 80 1.89 2.90 -14.28
C GLU A 80 2.07 2.43 -15.70
N PHE A 81 2.05 1.12 -15.96
CA PHE A 81 2.37 0.61 -17.27
C PHE A 81 1.54 -0.61 -17.71
N GLY A 82 1.54 -0.86 -18.99
CA GLY A 82 1.04 -2.07 -19.64
C GLY A 82 1.93 -2.46 -20.81
N LEU A 83 1.88 -3.72 -21.21
CA LEU A 83 2.79 -4.32 -22.19
C LEU A 83 2.05 -4.81 -23.44
N SER A 84 2.66 -4.61 -24.60
CA SER A 84 2.45 -5.40 -25.80
C SER A 84 3.70 -6.22 -26.11
N ARG A 85 3.67 -7.03 -27.17
CA ARG A 85 4.86 -7.78 -27.59
C ARG A 85 6.04 -6.90 -28.00
N SER A 86 5.76 -5.69 -28.50
CA SER A 86 6.77 -4.81 -29.11
C SER A 86 6.96 -3.49 -28.38
N ALA A 87 6.12 -3.17 -27.40
CA ALA A 87 6.16 -1.86 -26.73
C ALA A 87 5.67 -1.91 -25.28
N VAL A 88 6.16 -0.94 -24.49
CA VAL A 88 5.61 -0.59 -23.17
C VAL A 88 4.80 0.70 -23.31
N TYR A 89 3.62 0.72 -22.71
CA TYR A 89 2.73 1.88 -22.61
C TYR A 89 2.72 2.33 -21.16
N PHE A 90 3.01 3.58 -20.89
CA PHE A 90 3.14 4.03 -19.50
C PHE A 90 2.60 5.44 -19.28
N ALA A 91 2.01 5.63 -18.08
CA ALA A 91 1.65 6.94 -17.60
C ALA A 91 2.92 7.70 -17.20
N GLU A 92 3.17 8.84 -17.82
CA GLU A 92 4.29 9.70 -17.51
C GLU A 92 3.86 10.80 -16.54
N ARG A 93 4.73 11.18 -15.63
CA ARG A 93 4.45 12.14 -14.54
C ARG A 93 3.83 13.46 -15.00
N SER A 94 4.11 13.90 -16.24
CA SER A 94 3.53 15.11 -16.83
C SER A 94 2.02 15.02 -17.05
N GLY A 95 1.45 13.80 -17.08
CA GLY A 95 0.04 13.56 -17.39
C GLY A 95 -0.21 13.19 -18.84
N ALA A 96 0.77 12.60 -19.53
CA ALA A 96 0.60 12.01 -20.85
C ALA A 96 0.83 10.50 -20.80
N LEU A 97 0.10 9.76 -21.65
CA LEU A 97 0.38 8.36 -21.92
C LEU A 97 1.47 8.27 -23.00
N TYR A 98 2.51 7.52 -22.72
CA TYR A 98 3.62 7.28 -23.64
C TYR A 98 3.62 5.85 -24.14
N ARG A 99 4.11 5.66 -25.36
CA ARG A 99 4.56 4.38 -25.89
C ARG A 99 6.07 4.41 -26.02
N ARG A 100 6.72 3.31 -25.63
CA ARG A 100 8.13 3.06 -25.90
C ARG A 100 8.30 1.73 -26.59
N ASP A 101 8.85 1.77 -27.78
CA ASP A 101 9.17 0.58 -28.56
C ASP A 101 10.35 -0.18 -27.95
N LEU A 102 10.20 -1.50 -27.79
CA LEU A 102 11.21 -2.35 -27.17
C LEU A 102 12.41 -2.63 -28.12
N ASP A 103 12.17 -2.61 -29.42
CA ASP A 103 13.19 -2.94 -30.43
C ASP A 103 14.15 -1.78 -30.69
N ASN A 104 13.61 -0.59 -30.95
CA ASN A 104 14.40 0.58 -31.37
C ASN A 104 14.60 1.60 -30.25
N GLY A 105 13.88 1.44 -29.10
CA GLY A 105 13.96 2.32 -27.96
C GLY A 105 13.36 3.72 -28.18
N GLN A 106 12.59 3.93 -29.24
CA GLN A 106 11.89 5.19 -29.45
C GLN A 106 10.73 5.33 -28.46
N SER A 107 10.57 6.54 -27.92
CA SER A 107 9.51 6.89 -26.98
C SER A 107 8.78 8.14 -27.47
N TYR A 108 7.44 8.08 -27.52
CA TYR A 108 6.61 9.21 -27.95
C TYR A 108 5.27 9.23 -27.23
N PRO A 109 4.69 10.42 -27.03
CA PRO A 109 3.40 10.54 -26.38
C PRO A 109 2.26 10.08 -27.30
N LEU A 110 1.30 9.34 -26.71
CA LEU A 110 0.05 8.97 -27.37
C LEU A 110 -1.07 9.96 -27.09
N THR A 111 -0.97 10.69 -25.98
CA THR A 111 -1.98 11.65 -25.54
C THR A 111 -1.34 13.00 -25.23
N PRO A 112 -2.10 14.09 -25.30
CA PRO A 112 -1.64 15.37 -24.77
C PRO A 112 -1.47 15.28 -23.25
N VAL A 113 -0.74 16.26 -22.69
CA VAL A 113 -0.61 16.45 -21.25
C VAL A 113 -1.93 17.00 -20.70
N PHE A 114 -2.73 16.14 -20.09
CA PHE A 114 -4.03 16.51 -19.55
C PHE A 114 -4.47 15.57 -18.43
N GLY A 115 -4.46 16.03 -17.19
CA GLY A 115 -4.90 15.26 -16.02
C GLY A 115 -3.95 14.12 -15.61
N GLY A 116 -4.49 13.16 -14.85
CA GLY A 116 -3.80 11.95 -14.40
C GLY A 116 -4.21 10.72 -15.20
N LEU A 117 -3.29 9.77 -15.33
CA LEU A 117 -3.53 8.52 -16.03
C LEU A 117 -3.08 7.33 -15.19
N ALA A 118 -3.74 6.18 -15.41
CA ALA A 118 -3.36 4.92 -14.77
C ALA A 118 -3.89 3.71 -15.55
N SER A 119 -3.37 2.54 -15.26
CA SER A 119 -3.86 1.22 -15.70
C SER A 119 -4.03 1.09 -17.23
N PRO A 120 -3.02 1.44 -18.06
CA PRO A 120 -3.12 1.24 -19.50
C PRO A 120 -3.18 -0.26 -19.82
N LYS A 121 -4.18 -0.66 -20.63
CA LYS A 121 -4.38 -2.04 -21.09
C LYS A 121 -4.57 -2.06 -22.59
N ILE A 122 -3.72 -2.82 -23.26
CA ILE A 122 -3.69 -2.94 -24.72
C ILE A 122 -4.77 -3.94 -25.16
N SER A 123 -5.51 -3.60 -26.20
CA SER A 123 -6.50 -4.53 -26.79
C SER A 123 -5.80 -5.76 -27.38
N PRO A 124 -6.48 -6.93 -27.42
CA PRO A 124 -5.86 -8.17 -27.94
C PRO A 124 -5.39 -8.10 -29.39
N ASP A 125 -6.01 -7.24 -30.20
CA ASP A 125 -5.60 -6.98 -31.59
C ASP A 125 -4.40 -6.02 -31.71
N GLY A 126 -3.93 -5.49 -30.57
CA GLY A 126 -2.77 -4.60 -30.48
C GLY A 126 -2.99 -3.19 -31.05
N ARG A 127 -4.24 -2.75 -31.26
CA ARG A 127 -4.57 -1.47 -31.94
C ARG A 127 -4.96 -0.35 -31.01
N TRP A 128 -5.43 -0.67 -29.80
CA TRP A 128 -6.03 0.27 -28.88
C TRP A 128 -5.45 0.13 -27.47
N VAL A 129 -5.41 1.25 -26.74
CA VAL A 129 -5.09 1.29 -25.31
C VAL A 129 -6.29 1.88 -24.59
N VAL A 130 -6.91 1.10 -23.68
CA VAL A 130 -7.83 1.61 -22.69
C VAL A 130 -7.05 1.98 -21.42
N TYR A 131 -7.41 3.08 -20.77
CA TYR A 131 -6.77 3.53 -19.54
C TYR A 131 -7.73 4.33 -18.66
N VAL A 132 -7.44 4.42 -17.38
CA VAL A 132 -8.15 5.32 -16.46
C VAL A 132 -7.57 6.73 -16.65
N HIS A 133 -8.44 7.70 -16.87
CA HIS A 133 -8.09 9.12 -16.96
C HIS A 133 -8.87 9.91 -15.91
N SER A 134 -8.19 10.82 -15.22
CA SER A 134 -8.79 11.74 -14.26
C SER A 134 -8.37 13.18 -14.57
N ASP A 135 -9.34 14.08 -14.68
CA ASP A 135 -9.09 15.54 -14.78
C ASP A 135 -9.04 16.22 -13.40
N GLY A 136 -9.08 15.41 -12.31
CA GLY A 136 -9.13 15.88 -10.93
C GLY A 136 -10.56 16.05 -10.40
N SER A 137 -11.57 16.17 -11.28
CA SER A 137 -12.99 16.25 -10.92
C SER A 137 -13.76 15.00 -11.31
N GLN A 138 -13.45 14.44 -12.47
CA GLN A 138 -14.11 13.24 -13.03
C GLN A 138 -13.06 12.24 -13.49
N ASP A 139 -13.34 10.96 -13.25
CA ASP A 139 -12.62 9.87 -13.86
C ASP A 139 -13.44 9.27 -15.01
N VAL A 140 -12.74 8.73 -15.98
CA VAL A 140 -13.34 8.01 -17.12
C VAL A 140 -12.43 6.84 -17.52
N LEU A 141 -12.99 5.85 -18.21
CA LEU A 141 -12.17 4.98 -19.04
C LEU A 141 -12.03 5.66 -20.41
N ALA A 142 -10.80 5.99 -20.75
CA ALA A 142 -10.45 6.60 -22.02
C ALA A 142 -9.81 5.57 -22.96
N LEU A 143 -9.89 5.83 -24.26
CA LEU A 143 -9.35 4.98 -25.30
C LEU A 143 -8.52 5.83 -26.27
N VAL A 144 -7.36 5.30 -26.68
CA VAL A 144 -6.49 5.90 -27.71
C VAL A 144 -5.91 4.79 -28.60
N ASP A 145 -5.62 5.09 -29.86
CA ASP A 145 -4.89 4.18 -30.72
C ASP A 145 -3.41 4.06 -30.30
N VAL A 146 -2.79 2.90 -30.55
CA VAL A 146 -1.44 2.58 -30.09
C VAL A 146 -0.33 3.42 -30.76
N GLU A 147 -0.66 4.18 -31.80
CA GLU A 147 0.29 5.05 -32.52
C GLU A 147 0.05 6.54 -32.22
N GLY A 148 -1.02 6.87 -31.43
CA GLY A 148 -1.37 8.25 -31.10
C GLY A 148 -1.77 9.11 -32.30
N LYS A 149 -2.32 8.49 -33.35
CA LYS A 149 -2.77 9.19 -34.56
C LYS A 149 -4.10 9.92 -34.37
N ASP A 150 -4.94 9.32 -33.53
CA ASP A 150 -6.26 9.85 -33.24
C ASP A 150 -6.30 10.50 -31.85
N TRP A 151 -7.20 11.46 -31.68
CA TRP A 151 -7.41 12.09 -30.37
C TRP A 151 -8.07 11.10 -29.39
N PRO A 152 -7.65 11.06 -28.10
CA PRO A 152 -8.27 10.18 -27.11
C PRO A 152 -9.77 10.41 -26.98
N VAL A 153 -10.53 9.33 -26.83
CA VAL A 153 -11.98 9.39 -26.67
C VAL A 153 -12.42 8.80 -25.33
N LYS A 154 -13.51 9.33 -24.76
CA LYS A 154 -14.14 8.73 -23.58
C LYS A 154 -14.89 7.47 -24.00
N LEU A 155 -14.51 6.31 -23.46
CA LEU A 155 -15.16 5.03 -23.70
C LEU A 155 -16.27 4.75 -22.68
N VAL A 156 -15.98 5.02 -21.39
CA VAL A 156 -16.93 4.84 -20.27
C VAL A 156 -16.87 6.05 -19.36
N SER A 157 -18.04 6.53 -18.93
CA SER A 157 -18.18 7.64 -17.99
C SER A 157 -19.50 7.51 -17.21
N GLY A 158 -19.63 8.23 -16.10
CA GLY A 158 -20.86 8.28 -15.30
C GLY A 158 -20.64 7.98 -13.81
N ALA A 159 -19.68 7.11 -13.47
CA ALA A 159 -19.24 6.92 -12.09
C ALA A 159 -18.19 7.95 -11.68
N ASN A 160 -17.96 8.10 -10.36
CA ASN A 160 -16.93 8.99 -9.88
C ASN A 160 -15.53 8.40 -10.11
N PHE A 161 -15.38 7.08 -10.03
CA PHE A 161 -14.08 6.39 -10.06
C PHE A 161 -14.12 5.13 -10.90
N TYR A 162 -12.98 4.80 -11.51
CA TYR A 162 -12.76 3.61 -12.33
C TYR A 162 -11.42 2.98 -11.98
N MET A 163 -11.35 1.63 -12.05
CA MET A 163 -10.10 0.89 -11.96
C MET A 163 -10.16 -0.45 -12.70
N GLN A 164 -8.99 -1.01 -12.95
CA GLN A 164 -8.80 -2.39 -13.42
C GLN A 164 -9.56 -2.74 -14.70
N PRO A 165 -9.54 -1.89 -15.76
CA PRO A 165 -10.12 -2.27 -17.04
C PRO A 165 -9.39 -3.50 -17.58
N THR A 166 -10.15 -4.48 -18.09
CA THR A 166 -9.60 -5.71 -18.68
C THR A 166 -10.38 -6.12 -19.91
N TRP A 167 -9.67 -6.38 -21.00
CA TRP A 167 -10.22 -6.83 -22.25
C TRP A 167 -10.53 -8.34 -22.22
N SER A 168 -11.64 -8.75 -22.83
CA SER A 168 -11.80 -10.15 -23.18
C SER A 168 -10.77 -10.56 -24.23
N PRO A 169 -10.37 -11.84 -24.31
CA PRO A 169 -9.40 -12.31 -25.31
C PRO A 169 -9.82 -12.03 -26.77
N SER A 170 -11.13 -11.94 -27.03
CA SER A 170 -11.68 -11.57 -28.34
C SER A 170 -11.62 -10.07 -28.64
N GLY A 171 -11.43 -9.21 -27.64
CA GLY A 171 -11.55 -7.76 -27.76
C GLY A 171 -12.98 -7.23 -27.88
N ALA A 172 -13.98 -8.12 -27.90
CA ALA A 172 -15.38 -7.74 -28.05
C ALA A 172 -16.05 -7.27 -26.73
N GLU A 173 -15.43 -7.55 -25.61
CA GLU A 173 -15.94 -7.15 -24.29
C GLU A 173 -14.83 -6.52 -23.45
N LEU A 174 -15.25 -5.61 -22.56
CA LEU A 174 -14.40 -4.97 -21.55
C LEU A 174 -15.08 -5.12 -20.19
N ALA A 175 -14.35 -5.61 -19.19
CA ALA A 175 -14.78 -5.57 -17.81
C ALA A 175 -14.00 -4.47 -17.06
N TRP A 176 -14.65 -3.84 -16.07
CA TRP A 176 -14.03 -2.83 -15.22
C TRP A 176 -14.71 -2.75 -13.86
N VAL A 177 -14.00 -2.17 -12.90
CA VAL A 177 -14.54 -1.82 -11.59
C VAL A 177 -14.81 -0.32 -11.53
N GLU A 178 -15.96 0.06 -10.96
CA GLU A 178 -16.35 1.46 -10.74
C GLU A 178 -17.01 1.64 -9.37
N TRP A 179 -16.94 2.84 -8.83
CA TRP A 179 -17.65 3.21 -7.60
C TRP A 179 -17.93 4.70 -7.53
N ASP A 180 -18.73 5.09 -6.53
CA ASP A 180 -19.15 6.47 -6.32
C ASP A 180 -18.92 6.89 -4.86
N HIS A 181 -18.69 8.20 -4.68
CA HIS A 181 -18.70 8.81 -3.37
C HIS A 181 -20.00 8.48 -2.59
N PRO A 182 -19.95 8.34 -1.26
CA PRO A 182 -18.78 8.53 -0.37
C PRO A 182 -17.92 7.28 -0.19
N ASN A 183 -18.19 6.20 -0.96
CA ASN A 183 -17.51 4.92 -0.79
C ASN A 183 -16.05 5.00 -1.24
N MET A 184 -15.20 4.29 -0.51
CA MET A 184 -13.87 3.91 -0.94
C MET A 184 -13.92 2.56 -1.67
N PRO A 185 -12.89 2.17 -2.43
CA PRO A 185 -12.91 0.91 -3.19
C PRO A 185 -13.00 -0.35 -2.33
N TRP A 186 -12.80 -0.24 -1.03
CA TRP A 186 -13.01 -1.33 -0.06
C TRP A 186 -14.36 -1.27 0.68
N ASP A 187 -15.17 -0.23 0.45
CA ASP A 187 -16.51 -0.10 1.05
C ASP A 187 -17.58 -0.69 0.14
N ALA A 188 -17.65 -0.20 -1.10
CA ALA A 188 -18.62 -0.69 -2.10
C ALA A 188 -18.13 -0.38 -3.52
N THR A 189 -18.07 -1.40 -4.37
CA THR A 189 -17.70 -1.28 -5.79
C THR A 189 -18.60 -2.10 -6.67
N ARG A 190 -18.67 -1.75 -7.95
CA ARG A 190 -19.44 -2.47 -8.97
C ARG A 190 -18.51 -3.04 -10.03
N LEU A 191 -18.67 -4.29 -10.37
CA LEU A 191 -18.04 -4.92 -11.53
C LEU A 191 -19.00 -4.80 -12.72
N MET A 192 -18.56 -4.11 -13.75
CA MET A 192 -19.31 -3.92 -15.00
C MET A 192 -18.70 -4.75 -16.12
N LEU A 193 -19.56 -5.19 -17.05
CA LEU A 193 -19.16 -5.85 -18.29
C LEU A 193 -19.85 -5.16 -19.47
N GLY A 194 -19.05 -4.59 -20.36
CA GLY A 194 -19.48 -3.88 -21.55
C GLY A 194 -19.21 -4.65 -22.83
N LYS A 195 -20.15 -4.62 -23.77
CA LYS A 195 -19.96 -5.07 -25.14
C LYS A 195 -19.46 -3.92 -26.00
N LEU A 196 -18.49 -4.20 -26.85
CA LEU A 196 -17.83 -3.23 -27.70
C LEU A 196 -18.04 -3.55 -29.18
N SER A 197 -18.19 -2.52 -30.00
CA SER A 197 -18.23 -2.64 -31.45
C SER A 197 -17.57 -1.46 -32.15
N GLY A 198 -17.32 -1.62 -33.43
CA GLY A 198 -16.74 -0.55 -34.28
C GLY A 198 -15.22 -0.47 -34.24
N SER A 199 -14.70 0.50 -35.02
CA SER A 199 -13.27 0.86 -35.06
C SER A 199 -13.18 2.38 -35.29
N PRO A 200 -12.88 3.19 -34.25
CA PRO A 200 -12.52 2.82 -32.87
C PRO A 200 -13.64 2.06 -32.14
N PRO A 201 -13.26 1.22 -31.14
CA PRO A 201 -14.23 0.55 -30.28
C PRO A 201 -15.13 1.55 -29.56
N ARG A 202 -16.43 1.25 -29.50
CA ARG A 202 -17.45 2.01 -28.78
C ARG A 202 -18.23 1.08 -27.86
N LEU A 203 -18.63 1.59 -26.73
CA LEU A 203 -19.48 0.86 -25.80
C LEU A 203 -20.92 0.81 -26.32
N ASP A 204 -21.40 -0.37 -26.69
CA ASP A 204 -22.79 -0.57 -27.13
C ASP A 204 -23.73 -0.74 -25.93
N THR A 205 -23.35 -1.60 -25.01
CA THR A 205 -24.14 -1.90 -23.79
C THR A 205 -23.19 -2.20 -22.63
N ALA A 206 -23.65 -1.92 -21.40
CA ALA A 206 -22.97 -2.36 -20.19
C ALA A 206 -23.99 -2.99 -19.23
N ARG A 207 -23.55 -4.01 -18.51
CA ARG A 207 -24.36 -4.66 -17.47
C ARG A 207 -23.58 -4.83 -16.19
N LEU A 208 -24.26 -4.73 -15.06
CA LEU A 208 -23.71 -5.06 -13.75
C LEU A 208 -23.50 -6.57 -13.63
N ILE A 209 -22.30 -6.97 -13.19
CA ILE A 209 -21.97 -8.37 -12.94
C ILE A 209 -22.07 -8.67 -11.45
N ALA A 210 -21.46 -7.86 -10.60
CA ALA A 210 -21.43 -8.06 -9.15
C ALA A 210 -21.19 -6.71 -8.45
N GLY A 211 -21.35 -6.65 -7.12
CA GLY A 211 -21.16 -5.43 -6.34
C GLY A 211 -22.47 -4.70 -6.07
N GLU A 212 -23.54 -5.42 -5.77
CA GLU A 212 -24.81 -4.87 -5.28
C GLU A 212 -24.77 -4.70 -3.75
N HIS A 213 -25.53 -3.72 -3.24
CA HIS A 213 -25.83 -3.62 -1.80
C HIS A 213 -24.64 -3.53 -0.83
N GLY A 214 -23.60 -2.77 -1.18
CA GLY A 214 -22.45 -2.56 -0.28
C GLY A 214 -21.40 -3.70 -0.31
N GLU A 215 -21.44 -4.54 -1.34
CA GLU A 215 -20.39 -5.50 -1.64
C GLU A 215 -19.16 -4.79 -2.24
N THR A 216 -17.97 -5.36 -2.06
CA THR A 216 -16.80 -4.93 -2.80
C THR A 216 -16.41 -5.97 -3.83
N VAL A 217 -16.09 -5.53 -5.03
CA VAL A 217 -15.61 -6.40 -6.11
C VAL A 217 -14.33 -5.79 -6.67
N THR A 218 -13.32 -6.62 -6.91
CA THR A 218 -12.01 -6.15 -7.40
C THR A 218 -11.35 -7.18 -8.32
N GLN A 219 -10.40 -6.71 -9.11
CA GLN A 219 -9.49 -7.49 -9.94
C GLN A 219 -10.22 -8.45 -10.93
N PRO A 220 -11.14 -7.97 -11.79
CA PRO A 220 -11.76 -8.82 -12.79
C PRO A 220 -10.73 -9.34 -13.80
N GLN A 221 -10.82 -10.63 -14.15
CA GLN A 221 -9.98 -11.25 -15.17
C GLN A 221 -10.77 -12.25 -15.99
N PHE A 222 -10.64 -12.18 -17.31
CA PHE A 222 -11.19 -13.23 -18.17
C PHE A 222 -10.28 -14.48 -18.12
N SER A 223 -10.90 -15.64 -18.23
CA SER A 223 -10.15 -16.88 -18.51
C SER A 223 -9.47 -16.80 -19.88
N PRO A 224 -8.39 -17.56 -20.13
CA PRO A 224 -7.64 -17.50 -21.40
C PRO A 224 -8.49 -17.79 -22.64
N ASP A 225 -9.53 -18.61 -22.52
CA ASP A 225 -10.49 -18.91 -23.60
C ASP A 225 -11.61 -17.83 -23.73
N GLY A 226 -11.73 -16.93 -22.76
CA GLY A 226 -12.73 -15.89 -22.72
C GLY A 226 -14.13 -16.34 -22.30
N ASP A 227 -14.31 -17.60 -21.92
CA ASP A 227 -15.62 -18.16 -21.56
C ASP A 227 -16.04 -17.83 -20.12
N SER A 228 -15.08 -17.45 -19.26
CA SER A 228 -15.32 -17.12 -17.87
C SER A 228 -14.73 -15.76 -17.47
N LEU A 229 -15.37 -15.15 -16.45
CA LEU A 229 -14.89 -13.93 -15.79
C LEU A 229 -14.73 -14.21 -14.30
N SER A 230 -13.50 -14.14 -13.79
CA SER A 230 -13.21 -14.26 -12.36
C SER A 230 -13.07 -12.90 -11.70
N TYR A 231 -13.32 -12.83 -10.41
CA TYR A 231 -13.18 -11.62 -9.59
C TYR A 231 -13.13 -11.98 -8.10
N ILE A 232 -12.52 -11.11 -7.31
CA ILE A 232 -12.56 -11.19 -5.85
C ILE A 232 -13.77 -10.38 -5.36
N ILE A 233 -14.54 -10.95 -4.43
CA ILE A 233 -15.73 -10.31 -3.87
C ILE A 233 -15.77 -10.44 -2.34
N SER A 234 -16.24 -9.38 -1.66
CA SER A 234 -16.51 -9.37 -0.22
C SER A 234 -17.99 -9.12 0.02
N ARG A 235 -18.75 -10.17 0.33
CA ARG A 235 -20.15 -10.11 0.76
C ARG A 235 -20.32 -10.34 2.26
N SER A 236 -19.36 -10.97 2.87
CA SER A 236 -19.39 -11.40 4.27
C SER A 236 -18.12 -10.96 5.01
N GLU A 237 -17.77 -11.69 6.06
CA GLU A 237 -16.60 -11.41 6.89
C GLU A 237 -15.27 -11.51 6.11
N ARG A 238 -15.19 -12.43 5.14
CA ARG A 238 -14.00 -12.65 4.33
C ARG A 238 -14.29 -12.56 2.84
N GLU A 239 -13.24 -12.36 2.08
CA GLU A 239 -13.28 -12.32 0.63
C GLU A 239 -13.36 -13.72 0.03
N ALA A 240 -13.95 -13.79 -1.17
CA ALA A 240 -14.03 -14.99 -1.97
C ALA A 240 -13.59 -14.73 -3.41
N LEU A 241 -12.99 -15.73 -4.05
CA LEU A 241 -12.76 -15.76 -5.49
C LEU A 241 -13.97 -16.41 -6.16
N GLU A 242 -14.68 -15.64 -6.97
CA GLU A 242 -15.78 -16.14 -7.78
C GLU A 242 -15.41 -16.23 -9.26
N VAL A 243 -15.98 -17.22 -9.93
CA VAL A 243 -15.87 -17.41 -11.38
C VAL A 243 -17.27 -17.46 -11.96
N LEU A 244 -17.55 -16.56 -12.90
CA LEU A 244 -18.79 -16.48 -13.67
C LEU A 244 -18.56 -17.11 -15.04
N ASP A 245 -19.30 -18.16 -15.37
CA ASP A 245 -19.40 -18.67 -16.74
C ASP A 245 -20.27 -17.69 -17.56
N LEU A 246 -19.70 -17.11 -18.59
CA LEU A 246 -20.35 -16.05 -19.38
C LEU A 246 -21.45 -16.56 -20.31
N LYS A 247 -21.44 -17.86 -20.65
CA LYS A 247 -22.43 -18.50 -21.52
C LYS A 247 -23.68 -18.91 -20.74
N SER A 248 -23.50 -19.57 -19.60
CA SER A 248 -24.60 -20.07 -18.75
C SER A 248 -25.06 -19.06 -17.71
N ALA A 249 -24.29 -18.00 -17.46
CA ALA A 249 -24.45 -17.05 -16.36
C ALA A 249 -24.40 -17.70 -14.96
N GLN A 250 -23.87 -18.90 -14.84
CA GLN A 250 -23.67 -19.57 -13.55
C GLN A 250 -22.42 -19.04 -12.85
N ARG A 251 -22.51 -18.88 -11.54
CA ARG A 251 -21.41 -18.45 -10.67
C ARG A 251 -20.99 -19.59 -9.76
N ALA A 252 -19.68 -19.73 -9.56
CA ALA A 252 -19.11 -20.68 -8.64
C ALA A 252 -18.05 -19.98 -7.77
N THR A 253 -18.08 -20.23 -6.46
CA THR A 253 -17.00 -19.84 -5.55
C THR A 253 -15.90 -20.89 -5.66
N TRP A 254 -14.72 -20.48 -6.16
CA TRP A 254 -13.57 -21.36 -6.26
C TRP A 254 -12.73 -21.34 -4.98
N LEU A 255 -12.66 -20.20 -4.30
CA LEU A 255 -11.89 -20.09 -3.05
C LEU A 255 -12.60 -19.18 -2.05
N ALA A 256 -12.73 -19.66 -0.81
CA ALA A 256 -13.14 -18.88 0.35
C ALA A 256 -12.51 -19.50 1.60
N GLY A 257 -12.32 -18.73 2.68
CA GLY A 257 -11.73 -19.20 3.92
C GLY A 257 -11.46 -18.06 4.91
N GLU A 258 -10.72 -18.36 5.97
CA GLU A 258 -10.33 -17.40 7.02
C GLU A 258 -9.10 -16.56 6.60
N PHE A 259 -9.17 -15.94 5.45
CA PHE A 259 -8.13 -15.09 4.86
C PHE A 259 -8.75 -14.05 3.93
N ASP A 260 -8.01 -13.01 3.63
CA ASP A 260 -8.36 -12.03 2.60
C ASP A 260 -7.55 -12.32 1.32
N LEU A 261 -8.11 -12.01 0.16
CA LEU A 261 -7.53 -12.30 -1.16
C LEU A 261 -6.98 -11.04 -1.84
N SER A 262 -7.32 -9.88 -1.30
CA SER A 262 -6.86 -8.59 -1.78
C SER A 262 -6.28 -7.74 -0.64
N VAL A 263 -5.78 -6.58 -1.00
CA VAL A 263 -5.44 -5.51 -0.07
C VAL A 263 -6.23 -4.26 -0.47
N PRO A 264 -6.47 -3.31 0.45
CA PRO A 264 -7.21 -2.08 0.12
C PRO A 264 -6.60 -1.38 -1.09
N ALA A 265 -7.44 -1.08 -2.07
CA ALA A 265 -7.00 -0.53 -3.35
C ALA A 265 -6.75 1.00 -3.26
N TRP A 266 -5.76 1.40 -2.46
CA TRP A 266 -5.28 2.77 -2.39
C TRP A 266 -4.66 3.25 -3.70
N VAL A 267 -4.13 2.32 -4.47
CA VAL A 267 -3.45 2.57 -5.74
C VAL A 267 -4.09 1.73 -6.85
N GLN A 268 -3.92 2.19 -8.07
CA GLN A 268 -4.29 1.45 -9.28
C GLN A 268 -3.36 0.25 -9.51
N GLY A 269 -3.73 -0.67 -10.39
CA GLY A 269 -2.84 -1.72 -10.90
C GLY A 269 -2.49 -2.86 -9.94
N GLN A 270 -3.22 -3.02 -8.82
CA GLN A 270 -3.01 -4.15 -7.92
C GLN A 270 -3.49 -5.45 -8.55
N HIS A 271 -2.68 -6.52 -8.41
CA HIS A 271 -3.02 -7.86 -8.86
C HIS A 271 -2.48 -8.92 -7.88
N THR A 272 -3.39 -9.70 -7.33
CA THR A 272 -3.11 -10.74 -6.32
C THR A 272 -3.38 -12.14 -6.85
N TYR A 273 -3.92 -12.28 -8.06
CA TYR A 273 -4.15 -13.56 -8.69
C TYR A 273 -4.03 -13.47 -10.22
N GLY A 274 -3.94 -14.65 -10.86
CA GLY A 274 -3.98 -14.77 -12.31
C GLY A 274 -4.32 -16.20 -12.75
N TRP A 275 -4.94 -16.30 -13.94
CA TRP A 275 -5.24 -17.58 -14.56
C TRP A 275 -3.97 -18.28 -15.04
N SER A 276 -3.89 -19.59 -14.85
CA SER A 276 -3.01 -20.45 -15.64
C SER A 276 -3.32 -20.27 -17.12
N PRO A 277 -2.33 -20.21 -18.03
CA PRO A 277 -2.59 -20.10 -19.46
C PRO A 277 -3.40 -21.28 -20.02
N PHE A 278 -3.45 -22.39 -19.30
CA PHE A 278 -4.25 -23.57 -19.66
C PHE A 278 -5.73 -23.49 -19.22
N GLY A 279 -6.13 -22.44 -18.53
CA GLY A 279 -7.52 -22.19 -18.10
C GLY A 279 -8.07 -23.13 -17.03
N ASN A 280 -7.27 -24.04 -16.48
CA ASN A 280 -7.71 -25.11 -15.59
C ASN A 280 -7.54 -24.78 -14.09
N ARG A 281 -6.85 -23.70 -13.74
CA ARG A 281 -6.58 -23.25 -12.37
C ARG A 281 -6.25 -21.77 -12.34
N ILE A 282 -6.32 -21.21 -11.13
CA ILE A 282 -5.91 -19.85 -10.80
C ILE A 282 -4.80 -19.91 -9.75
N PHE A 283 -3.75 -19.11 -9.94
CA PHE A 283 -2.75 -18.83 -8.91
C PHE A 283 -3.21 -17.60 -8.14
N ILE A 284 -3.16 -17.65 -6.80
CA ILE A 284 -3.71 -16.58 -5.96
C ILE A 284 -2.93 -16.42 -4.66
N LEU A 285 -2.78 -15.18 -4.24
CA LEU A 285 -2.27 -14.83 -2.92
C LEU A 285 -3.42 -14.81 -1.90
N ARG A 286 -3.17 -15.28 -0.70
CA ARG A 286 -4.06 -15.16 0.43
C ARG A 286 -3.33 -14.52 1.61
N ASN A 287 -3.98 -13.58 2.28
CA ASN A 287 -3.43 -12.80 3.38
C ASN A 287 -4.17 -13.12 4.68
N SER A 288 -3.42 -13.37 5.74
CA SER A 288 -3.96 -13.51 7.09
C SER A 288 -2.94 -13.01 8.11
N ALA A 289 -3.34 -12.14 9.01
CA ALA A 289 -2.52 -11.63 10.12
C ALA A 289 -1.13 -11.11 9.68
N GLY A 290 -1.08 -10.38 8.56
CA GLY A 290 0.14 -9.79 8.03
C GLY A 290 1.07 -10.75 7.31
N LYS A 291 0.66 -11.99 7.04
CA LYS A 291 1.36 -12.96 6.19
C LYS A 291 0.61 -13.18 4.88
N ALA A 292 1.36 -13.30 3.79
CA ALA A 292 0.82 -13.68 2.49
C ALA A 292 1.35 -15.06 2.08
N GLU A 293 0.47 -15.91 1.56
CA GLU A 293 0.79 -17.24 1.05
C GLU A 293 0.31 -17.35 -0.40
N LEU A 294 1.04 -18.10 -1.20
CA LEU A 294 0.69 -18.42 -2.59
C LEU A 294 0.02 -19.78 -2.66
N CYS A 295 -1.08 -19.87 -3.39
CA CYS A 295 -1.71 -21.16 -3.69
C CYS A 295 -2.25 -21.21 -5.12
N THR A 296 -2.57 -22.43 -5.57
CA THR A 296 -3.40 -22.69 -6.75
C THR A 296 -4.78 -23.12 -6.31
N VAL A 297 -5.79 -22.77 -7.09
CA VAL A 297 -7.16 -23.22 -6.92
C VAL A 297 -7.75 -23.63 -8.26
N ASP A 298 -8.55 -24.68 -8.30
CA ASP A 298 -9.27 -25.16 -9.47
C ASP A 298 -10.80 -25.11 -9.28
N ALA A 299 -11.54 -25.46 -10.33
CA ALA A 299 -12.99 -25.45 -10.32
C ALA A 299 -13.66 -26.37 -9.29
N SER A 300 -12.93 -27.34 -8.73
CA SER A 300 -13.43 -28.17 -7.62
C SER A 300 -13.30 -27.49 -6.26
N GLY A 301 -12.67 -26.30 -6.19
CA GLY A 301 -12.34 -25.63 -4.94
C GLY A 301 -11.09 -26.20 -4.25
N THR A 302 -10.34 -27.09 -4.92
CA THR A 302 -9.11 -27.66 -4.37
C THR A 302 -8.02 -26.60 -4.34
N CYS A 303 -7.67 -26.16 -3.13
CA CYS A 303 -6.59 -25.20 -2.90
C CYS A 303 -5.31 -25.94 -2.50
N ARG A 304 -4.19 -25.67 -3.21
CA ARG A 304 -2.87 -26.24 -2.92
C ARG A 304 -1.85 -25.13 -2.74
N LEU A 305 -1.16 -25.14 -1.60
CA LEU A 305 -0.08 -24.20 -1.31
C LEU A 305 1.13 -24.44 -2.21
N ILE A 306 1.73 -23.34 -2.66
CA ILE A 306 3.04 -23.34 -3.31
C ILE A 306 4.02 -22.71 -2.31
N PRO A 307 5.01 -23.47 -1.82
CA PRO A 307 6.00 -22.95 -0.90
C PRO A 307 6.83 -21.82 -1.55
N THR A 308 6.92 -20.69 -0.89
CA THR A 308 7.69 -19.52 -1.35
C THR A 308 9.02 -19.34 -0.57
N GLY A 309 9.47 -20.39 0.11
CA GLY A 309 10.72 -20.36 0.87
C GLY A 309 10.66 -19.42 2.08
N PRO A 310 11.64 -18.51 2.21
CA PRO A 310 11.77 -17.66 3.39
C PRO A 310 10.88 -16.40 3.35
N TYR A 311 10.09 -16.20 2.30
CA TYR A 311 9.26 -15.01 2.16
C TYR A 311 7.96 -15.15 2.94
N THR A 312 7.58 -14.08 3.63
CA THR A 312 6.37 -14.00 4.47
C THR A 312 5.36 -12.98 3.96
N TRP A 313 5.80 -12.08 3.06
CA TRP A 313 4.93 -11.15 2.36
C TRP A 313 5.13 -11.24 0.86
N LEU A 314 4.00 -11.30 0.12
CA LEU A 314 3.94 -11.48 -1.33
C LEU A 314 2.94 -10.47 -1.90
N GLU A 315 3.28 -9.86 -3.02
CA GLU A 315 2.40 -8.89 -3.70
C GLU A 315 2.69 -8.87 -5.21
N GLN A 316 1.79 -8.27 -6.00
CA GLN A 316 1.91 -8.10 -7.44
C GLN A 316 2.20 -9.42 -8.18
N LEU A 317 1.31 -10.40 -8.00
CA LEU A 317 1.41 -11.71 -8.64
C LEU A 317 1.10 -11.62 -10.13
N SER A 318 2.07 -11.91 -10.97
CA SER A 318 1.93 -11.99 -12.43
C SER A 318 2.15 -13.44 -12.91
N VAL A 319 1.16 -13.97 -13.61
CA VAL A 319 1.21 -15.32 -14.20
C VAL A 319 1.64 -15.22 -15.65
N SER A 320 2.57 -16.06 -16.09
CA SER A 320 3.00 -16.10 -17.47
C SER A 320 1.84 -16.51 -18.39
N PRO A 321 1.62 -15.81 -19.52
CA PRO A 321 0.61 -16.21 -20.49
C PRO A 321 1.00 -17.43 -21.34
N ALA A 322 2.24 -17.92 -21.22
CA ALA A 322 2.77 -19.03 -22.01
C ALA A 322 2.93 -20.34 -21.23
N ALA A 323 3.13 -20.26 -19.92
CA ALA A 323 3.41 -21.40 -19.05
C ALA A 323 2.91 -21.16 -17.63
N ASP A 324 2.83 -22.21 -16.81
CA ASP A 324 2.58 -22.09 -15.36
C ASP A 324 3.85 -21.56 -14.67
N GLU A 325 4.26 -20.35 -15.03
CA GLU A 325 5.36 -19.62 -14.43
C GLU A 325 4.86 -18.33 -13.78
N LEU A 326 5.49 -17.93 -12.71
CA LEU A 326 5.04 -16.81 -11.89
C LEU A 326 6.16 -15.80 -11.69
N ALA A 327 5.81 -14.53 -11.69
CA ALA A 327 6.66 -13.46 -11.16
C ALA A 327 5.88 -12.69 -10.11
N LEU A 328 6.53 -12.31 -9.01
CA LEU A 328 5.90 -11.55 -7.94
C LEU A 328 6.94 -10.79 -7.12
N ILE A 329 6.49 -9.83 -6.36
CA ILE A 329 7.28 -9.12 -5.38
C ILE A 329 7.18 -9.87 -4.05
N ALA A 330 8.33 -10.14 -3.42
CA ALA A 330 8.42 -10.91 -2.19
C ALA A 330 9.39 -10.28 -1.19
N SER A 331 9.08 -10.38 0.09
CA SER A 331 9.93 -9.94 1.18
C SER A 331 9.69 -10.75 2.45
N SER A 332 10.56 -10.54 3.44
CA SER A 332 10.34 -10.98 4.81
C SER A 332 11.07 -10.02 5.77
N PRO A 333 10.86 -10.11 7.08
CA PRO A 333 11.57 -9.26 8.02
C PRO A 333 13.10 -9.34 7.93
N LYS A 334 13.65 -10.41 7.38
CA LYS A 334 15.10 -10.64 7.22
C LYS A 334 15.59 -10.57 5.78
N LEU A 335 14.67 -10.44 4.81
CA LEU A 335 14.99 -10.38 3.39
C LEU A 335 14.39 -9.12 2.77
N PRO A 336 15.23 -8.21 2.23
CA PRO A 336 14.77 -7.05 1.48
C PRO A 336 13.84 -7.46 0.33
N THR A 337 12.98 -6.54 -0.05
CA THR A 337 12.04 -6.74 -1.16
C THR A 337 12.77 -7.15 -2.45
N GLN A 338 12.26 -8.17 -3.11
CA GLN A 338 12.80 -8.78 -4.32
C GLN A 338 11.69 -9.04 -5.32
N ILE A 339 12.03 -9.05 -6.60
CA ILE A 339 11.21 -9.70 -7.62
C ILE A 339 11.73 -11.14 -7.76
N ILE A 340 10.83 -12.09 -7.57
CA ILE A 340 11.15 -13.51 -7.72
C ILE A 340 10.34 -14.13 -8.85
N HIS A 341 10.96 -15.07 -9.55
CA HIS A 341 10.38 -15.84 -10.65
C HIS A 341 10.36 -17.32 -10.28
N TRP A 342 9.23 -17.98 -10.50
CA TRP A 342 9.05 -19.42 -10.35
C TRP A 342 8.86 -20.08 -11.73
N ASP A 343 9.72 -21.04 -12.06
CA ASP A 343 9.72 -21.79 -13.31
C ASP A 343 8.99 -23.14 -13.22
N SER A 344 7.99 -23.25 -12.34
CA SER A 344 7.25 -24.47 -11.96
C SER A 344 8.03 -25.46 -11.08
N HIS A 345 9.32 -25.25 -10.86
CA HIS A 345 10.19 -26.14 -10.09
C HIS A 345 10.94 -25.41 -8.97
N ARG A 346 11.47 -24.22 -9.25
CA ARG A 346 12.31 -23.46 -8.34
C ARG A 346 12.05 -21.96 -8.43
N TRP A 347 12.32 -21.28 -7.34
CA TRP A 347 12.36 -19.82 -7.28
C TRP A 347 13.75 -19.30 -7.63
N ARG A 348 13.81 -18.22 -8.39
CA ARG A 348 15.03 -17.43 -8.62
C ARG A 348 14.73 -15.95 -8.44
N THR A 349 15.70 -15.20 -7.94
CA THR A 349 15.56 -13.74 -7.80
C THR A 349 15.91 -13.08 -9.13
N VAL A 350 15.04 -12.16 -9.56
CA VAL A 350 15.19 -11.36 -10.79
C VAL A 350 15.77 -9.99 -10.45
N ALA A 351 15.24 -9.35 -9.40
CA ALA A 351 15.67 -8.02 -8.96
C ALA A 351 15.66 -7.90 -7.43
N TYR A 352 16.51 -7.01 -6.93
CA TYR A 352 16.67 -6.72 -5.52
C TYR A 352 16.43 -5.23 -5.26
N SER A 353 15.67 -4.90 -4.21
CA SER A 353 15.58 -3.52 -3.72
C SER A 353 16.82 -3.12 -2.92
N ASP A 354 17.60 -4.09 -2.47
CA ASP A 354 18.79 -3.90 -1.65
C ASP A 354 19.77 -5.06 -1.83
N THR A 355 21.02 -4.72 -2.08
CA THR A 355 22.14 -5.67 -2.17
C THR A 355 23.17 -5.45 -1.04
N GLY A 356 22.82 -4.64 -0.01
CA GLY A 356 23.74 -4.27 1.06
C GLY A 356 24.04 -5.41 2.04
N ASP A 357 25.12 -5.25 2.79
CA ASP A 357 25.66 -6.23 3.76
C ASP A 357 24.91 -6.24 5.10
N LEU A 358 23.56 -6.27 5.07
CA LEU A 358 22.79 -6.40 6.29
C LEU A 358 22.98 -7.80 6.89
N GLN A 359 23.47 -7.85 8.12
CA GLN A 359 23.68 -9.14 8.79
C GLN A 359 22.37 -9.64 9.39
N PRO A 360 21.99 -10.91 9.19
CA PRO A 360 20.76 -11.46 9.76
C PRO A 360 20.63 -11.29 11.28
N GLY A 361 21.76 -11.20 11.99
CA GLY A 361 21.78 -10.98 13.44
C GLY A 361 21.44 -9.55 13.87
N ASP A 362 21.36 -8.59 12.95
CA ASP A 362 20.96 -7.19 13.19
C ASP A 362 19.51 -6.90 12.77
N LEU A 363 18.84 -7.90 12.16
CA LEU A 363 17.48 -7.78 11.67
C LEU A 363 16.52 -8.50 12.63
N PRO A 364 15.50 -7.80 13.14
CA PRO A 364 14.50 -8.41 14.03
C PRO A 364 13.64 -9.43 13.30
N ASP A 365 12.95 -10.23 14.10
CA ASP A 365 11.94 -11.19 13.66
C ASP A 365 10.61 -10.86 14.35
N PRO A 366 9.79 -9.95 13.79
CA PRO A 366 8.55 -9.53 14.40
C PRO A 366 7.62 -10.71 14.63
N GLN A 367 7.12 -10.83 15.85
CA GLN A 367 6.19 -11.90 16.24
C GLN A 367 4.77 -11.35 16.34
N PRO A 368 3.76 -12.06 15.83
CA PRO A 368 2.37 -11.71 16.07
C PRO A 368 2.08 -11.67 17.56
N VAL A 369 1.42 -10.61 18.00
CA VAL A 369 0.94 -10.43 19.38
C VAL A 369 -0.51 -9.99 19.36
N GLU A 370 -1.24 -10.33 20.42
CA GLU A 370 -2.60 -9.88 20.64
C GLU A 370 -2.77 -9.40 22.07
N TRP A 371 -3.69 -8.48 22.29
CA TRP A 371 -4.04 -7.98 23.63
C TRP A 371 -5.51 -7.55 23.68
N GLU A 372 -6.01 -7.27 24.87
CA GLU A 372 -7.33 -6.66 25.06
C GLU A 372 -7.20 -5.14 25.07
N SER A 373 -8.03 -4.46 24.29
CA SER A 373 -8.16 -3.01 24.31
C SER A 373 -8.88 -2.55 25.58
N LEU A 374 -9.02 -1.23 25.75
CA LEU A 374 -9.64 -0.65 26.95
C LEU A 374 -11.12 -1.08 27.14
N ASP A 375 -11.78 -1.49 26.06
CA ASP A 375 -13.16 -2.00 26.06
C ASP A 375 -13.25 -3.54 26.12
N GLY A 376 -12.11 -4.23 26.33
CA GLY A 376 -12.02 -5.69 26.38
C GLY A 376 -12.04 -6.40 25.02
N GLN A 377 -12.07 -5.65 23.91
CA GLN A 377 -11.99 -6.26 22.58
C GLN A 377 -10.56 -6.61 22.23
N ARG A 378 -10.39 -7.68 21.42
CA ARG A 378 -9.08 -8.16 20.99
C ARG A 378 -8.50 -7.25 19.90
N VAL A 379 -7.22 -6.94 20.06
CA VAL A 379 -6.41 -6.16 19.12
C VAL A 379 -5.16 -6.95 18.75
N TYR A 380 -4.65 -6.72 17.55
CA TYR A 380 -3.52 -7.45 16.97
C TYR A 380 -2.35 -6.52 16.67
N GLY A 381 -1.15 -7.08 16.62
CA GLY A 381 0.05 -6.36 16.24
C GLY A 381 1.23 -7.27 15.96
N LEU A 382 2.35 -6.66 15.62
CA LEU A 382 3.63 -7.32 15.41
C LEU A 382 4.65 -6.71 16.38
N TYR A 383 5.24 -7.53 17.23
CA TYR A 383 6.24 -7.11 18.20
C TYR A 383 7.64 -7.58 17.79
N ALA A 384 8.58 -6.65 17.71
CA ALA A 384 9.99 -6.93 17.47
C ALA A 384 10.85 -6.51 18.66
N SER A 385 11.62 -7.47 19.19
CA SER A 385 12.59 -7.19 20.26
C SER A 385 13.81 -6.43 19.73
N PRO A 386 14.54 -5.70 20.60
CA PRO A 386 15.83 -5.13 20.24
C PRO A 386 16.77 -6.20 19.68
N THR A 387 17.35 -5.94 18.50
CA THR A 387 18.15 -6.92 17.77
C THR A 387 19.43 -6.31 17.23
N ASN A 388 20.58 -6.79 17.73
CA ASN A 388 21.90 -6.36 17.29
C ASN A 388 22.87 -7.53 17.46
N SER A 389 23.74 -7.75 16.47
CA SER A 389 24.69 -8.87 16.47
C SER A 389 25.77 -8.76 17.57
N ARG A 390 26.06 -7.54 18.06
CA ARG A 390 27.17 -7.24 18.99
C ARG A 390 26.73 -6.84 20.39
N TYR A 391 25.49 -6.33 20.55
CA TYR A 391 25.04 -5.76 21.81
C TYR A 391 23.78 -6.45 22.34
N THR A 392 23.66 -6.43 23.67
CA THR A 392 22.45 -6.83 24.41
C THR A 392 22.24 -5.86 25.57
N GLY A 393 21.01 -5.72 26.05
CA GLY A 393 20.67 -4.87 27.19
C GLY A 393 20.34 -5.69 28.43
N GLN A 394 20.10 -5.00 29.55
CA GLN A 394 19.59 -5.56 30.80
C GLN A 394 18.25 -4.89 31.15
N GLY A 395 17.31 -5.67 31.70
CA GLY A 395 15.96 -5.20 31.99
C GLY A 395 15.07 -5.14 30.76
N ALA A 396 13.95 -4.44 30.88
CA ALA A 396 13.00 -4.21 29.79
C ALA A 396 13.49 -3.06 28.89
N PRO A 397 13.36 -3.17 27.57
CA PRO A 397 13.79 -2.14 26.63
C PRO A 397 12.81 -0.97 26.53
N PRO A 398 13.25 0.24 26.11
CA PRO A 398 12.36 1.30 25.68
C PRO A 398 11.56 0.83 24.46
N LEU A 399 10.29 1.27 24.36
CA LEU A 399 9.36 0.85 23.31
C LEU A 399 9.02 1.99 22.37
N ILE A 400 9.02 1.71 21.07
CA ILE A 400 8.38 2.56 20.07
C ILE A 400 7.11 1.83 19.59
N VAL A 401 5.94 2.45 19.78
CA VAL A 401 4.65 1.98 19.25
C VAL A 401 4.42 2.63 17.90
N SER A 402 4.41 1.84 16.85
CA SER A 402 4.26 2.29 15.46
C SER A 402 2.82 2.10 14.98
N ILE A 403 2.26 3.16 14.41
CA ILE A 403 0.89 3.21 13.92
C ILE A 403 0.92 3.44 12.41
N HIS A 404 0.37 2.48 11.66
CA HIS A 404 0.29 2.62 10.20
C HIS A 404 -0.70 3.71 9.78
N GLY A 405 -0.50 4.26 8.60
CA GLY A 405 -1.40 5.20 7.95
C GLY A 405 -2.59 4.50 7.27
N GLY A 406 -3.36 5.27 6.55
CA GLY A 406 -4.54 4.84 5.82
C GLY A 406 -5.77 5.64 6.24
N PRO A 407 -6.56 5.29 7.26
CA PRO A 407 -6.36 4.24 8.28
C PRO A 407 -6.63 2.81 7.81
N THR A 408 -7.37 2.58 6.72
CA THR A 408 -7.66 1.25 6.18
C THR A 408 -6.43 0.65 5.51
N SER A 409 -5.55 0.03 6.28
CA SER A 409 -4.29 -0.60 5.88
C SER A 409 -3.93 -1.71 6.87
N GLN A 410 -2.68 -2.17 6.88
CA GLN A 410 -2.15 -3.10 7.90
C GLN A 410 -0.63 -3.04 7.97
N SER A 411 -0.08 -3.33 9.14
CA SER A 411 1.32 -3.74 9.30
C SER A 411 1.49 -5.19 8.89
N LYS A 412 2.60 -5.49 8.22
CA LYS A 412 2.85 -6.75 7.53
C LYS A 412 4.16 -7.36 8.00
N GLN A 413 4.32 -8.67 7.80
CA GLN A 413 5.60 -9.34 7.99
C GLN A 413 6.47 -9.22 6.71
N ASP A 414 6.66 -8.00 6.24
CA ASP A 414 7.54 -7.62 5.13
C ASP A 414 8.92 -7.20 5.66
N PHE A 415 9.62 -6.30 4.96
CA PHE A 415 10.93 -5.76 5.37
C PHE A 415 10.77 -4.37 6.01
N PRO A 416 10.54 -4.27 7.35
CA PRO A 416 10.18 -3.03 8.03
C PRO A 416 11.44 -2.20 8.34
N ARG A 417 11.80 -1.27 7.46
CA ARG A 417 13.04 -0.48 7.54
C ARG A 417 13.15 0.35 8.82
N GLU A 418 12.06 0.95 9.26
CA GLU A 418 11.99 1.73 10.50
C GLU A 418 12.25 0.84 11.71
N ALA A 419 11.60 -0.32 11.77
CA ALA A 419 11.83 -1.28 12.84
C ALA A 419 13.29 -1.75 12.89
N HIS A 420 13.91 -2.02 11.73
CA HIS A 420 15.33 -2.38 11.65
C HIS A 420 16.24 -1.28 12.20
N TYR A 421 15.95 -0.02 11.85
CA TYR A 421 16.74 1.12 12.29
C TYR A 421 16.73 1.26 13.83
N PHE A 422 15.54 1.21 14.43
CA PHE A 422 15.40 1.43 15.87
C PHE A 422 15.71 0.17 16.71
N THR A 423 15.33 -1.02 16.27
CA THR A 423 15.61 -2.24 17.02
C THR A 423 17.12 -2.55 17.10
N SER A 424 17.88 -2.24 16.05
CA SER A 424 19.34 -2.38 16.06
C SER A 424 20.04 -1.39 16.99
N ARG A 425 19.34 -0.36 17.47
CA ARG A 425 19.79 0.62 18.47
C ARG A 425 19.35 0.31 19.89
N GLY A 426 18.55 -0.77 20.07
CA GLY A 426 18.12 -1.21 21.39
C GLY A 426 16.69 -0.82 21.77
N TYR A 427 15.87 -0.37 20.84
CA TYR A 427 14.43 -0.17 21.08
C TYR A 427 13.67 -1.45 20.78
N ALA A 428 12.64 -1.75 21.57
CA ALA A 428 11.56 -2.61 21.13
C ALA A 428 10.64 -1.86 20.17
N TRP A 429 9.98 -2.57 19.26
CA TRP A 429 9.09 -2.02 18.26
C TRP A 429 7.78 -2.78 18.23
N LEU A 430 6.65 -2.09 18.43
CA LEU A 430 5.32 -2.66 18.33
C LEU A 430 4.58 -2.00 17.16
N GLU A 431 4.28 -2.73 16.13
CA GLU A 431 3.37 -2.32 15.06
C GLU A 431 1.94 -2.71 15.45
N VAL A 432 1.06 -1.72 15.55
CA VAL A 432 -0.33 -1.94 15.95
C VAL A 432 -1.20 -2.08 14.72
N ASN A 433 -1.86 -3.22 14.59
CA ASN A 433 -2.98 -3.41 13.68
C ASN A 433 -4.27 -3.12 14.45
N TYR A 434 -4.55 -1.83 14.66
CA TYR A 434 -5.72 -1.34 15.39
C TYR A 434 -7.02 -1.73 14.68
N ARG A 435 -8.14 -1.72 15.39
CA ARG A 435 -9.47 -1.90 14.79
C ARG A 435 -9.70 -0.86 13.69
N GLY A 436 -9.90 -1.31 12.47
CA GLY A 436 -9.80 -0.53 11.22
C GLY A 436 -8.78 -1.12 10.25
N SER A 437 -7.86 -1.96 10.74
CA SER A 437 -6.85 -2.62 9.91
C SER A 437 -7.44 -3.77 9.11
N CYS A 438 -6.82 -4.05 7.96
CA CYS A 438 -7.16 -5.17 7.07
C CYS A 438 -6.42 -6.45 7.48
N GLY A 439 -6.78 -7.60 6.88
CA GLY A 439 -6.17 -8.90 7.16
C GLY A 439 -6.78 -9.64 8.37
N TYR A 440 -7.76 -9.03 9.04
CA TYR A 440 -8.42 -9.57 10.22
C TYR A 440 -9.93 -9.76 10.04
N GLY A 441 -10.45 -9.56 8.83
CA GLY A 441 -11.86 -9.65 8.48
C GLY A 441 -12.56 -8.30 8.39
N ARG A 442 -13.75 -8.32 7.76
CA ARG A 442 -14.52 -7.12 7.48
C ARG A 442 -15.01 -6.43 8.75
N SER A 443 -15.50 -7.18 9.73
CA SER A 443 -15.98 -6.62 11.01
C SER A 443 -14.87 -5.87 11.74
N TYR A 444 -13.64 -6.39 11.72
CA TYR A 444 -12.50 -5.74 12.34
C TYR A 444 -12.12 -4.44 11.62
N ARG A 445 -12.12 -4.46 10.30
CA ARG A 445 -11.88 -3.27 9.48
C ARG A 445 -12.98 -2.23 9.68
N ASP A 446 -14.24 -2.63 9.60
CA ASP A 446 -15.39 -1.74 9.64
C ASP A 446 -15.68 -1.22 11.07
N ALA A 447 -15.07 -1.81 12.10
CA ALA A 447 -15.16 -1.32 13.48
C ALA A 447 -14.72 0.14 13.64
N LEU A 448 -13.85 0.64 12.75
CA LEU A 448 -13.39 2.04 12.79
C LEU A 448 -14.40 3.03 12.22
N LEU A 449 -15.42 2.58 11.48
CA LEU A 449 -16.44 3.44 10.90
C LEU A 449 -17.17 4.21 12.02
N GLY A 450 -17.16 5.54 11.91
CA GLY A 450 -17.67 6.43 12.97
C GLY A 450 -16.84 6.44 14.25
N GLN A 451 -15.67 5.77 14.33
CA GLN A 451 -14.87 5.62 15.55
C GLN A 451 -13.40 6.08 15.41
N TRP A 452 -13.01 6.63 14.28
CA TRP A 452 -11.64 7.13 14.04
C TRP A 452 -11.26 8.24 15.02
N GLY A 453 -10.06 8.20 15.56
CA GLY A 453 -9.58 9.07 16.64
C GLY A 453 -10.00 8.60 18.04
N LYS A 454 -10.68 7.45 18.13
CA LYS A 454 -11.03 6.79 19.39
C LYS A 454 -10.45 5.38 19.45
N LEU A 455 -10.98 4.44 18.64
CA LEU A 455 -10.55 3.05 18.71
C LEU A 455 -9.09 2.84 18.31
N ASP A 456 -8.62 3.50 17.26
CA ASP A 456 -7.21 3.50 16.87
C ASP A 456 -6.28 4.02 17.98
N THR A 457 -6.72 5.04 18.72
CA THR A 457 -6.00 5.62 19.85
C THR A 457 -6.02 4.69 21.07
N GLU A 458 -7.19 4.16 21.45
CA GLU A 458 -7.34 3.23 22.57
C GLU A 458 -6.55 1.94 22.35
N ASP A 459 -6.55 1.41 21.11
CA ASP A 459 -5.83 0.20 20.74
C ASP A 459 -4.30 0.40 20.80
N ALA A 460 -3.81 1.57 20.37
CA ALA A 460 -2.40 1.92 20.45
C ALA A 460 -1.90 2.02 21.91
N VAL A 461 -2.68 2.71 22.76
CA VAL A 461 -2.37 2.91 24.17
C VAL A 461 -2.40 1.58 24.94
N SER A 462 -3.46 0.80 24.76
CA SER A 462 -3.58 -0.52 25.42
C SER A 462 -2.48 -1.49 24.96
N GLY A 463 -2.04 -1.41 23.69
CA GLY A 463 -0.91 -2.19 23.19
C GLY A 463 0.39 -1.86 23.89
N ALA A 464 0.70 -0.57 24.05
CA ALA A 464 1.86 -0.12 24.81
C ALA A 464 1.85 -0.65 26.24
N GLN A 465 0.71 -0.48 26.94
CA GLN A 465 0.53 -0.96 28.31
C GLN A 465 0.64 -2.48 28.42
N ALA A 466 0.06 -3.21 27.47
CA ALA A 466 0.14 -4.68 27.43
C ALA A 466 1.59 -5.17 27.27
N MET A 467 2.41 -4.51 26.46
CA MET A 467 3.82 -4.88 26.32
C MET A 467 4.60 -4.61 27.63
N ALA A 468 4.32 -3.50 28.31
CA ALA A 468 4.94 -3.18 29.59
C ALA A 468 4.54 -4.21 30.67
N VAL A 469 3.25 -4.55 30.80
CA VAL A 469 2.77 -5.56 31.77
C VAL A 469 3.39 -6.93 31.54
N ARG A 470 3.66 -7.30 30.29
CA ARG A 470 4.32 -8.56 29.89
C ARG A 470 5.85 -8.53 30.11
N GLY A 471 6.44 -7.41 30.51
CA GLY A 471 7.89 -7.26 30.66
C GLY A 471 8.64 -7.21 29.30
N LEU A 472 7.92 -7.00 28.21
CA LEU A 472 8.49 -6.84 26.86
C LEU A 472 8.93 -5.42 26.58
N ALA A 473 8.51 -4.44 27.41
CA ALA A 473 8.87 -3.04 27.32
C ALA A 473 9.00 -2.42 28.71
N ASP A 474 9.82 -1.38 28.81
CA ASP A 474 9.87 -0.50 29.97
C ASP A 474 8.73 0.53 29.88
N GLY A 475 7.77 0.44 30.78
CA GLY A 475 6.59 1.30 30.79
C GLY A 475 6.88 2.78 31.04
N ASP A 476 8.05 3.11 31.60
CA ASP A 476 8.48 4.49 31.82
C ASP A 476 9.24 5.08 30.61
N HIS A 477 9.56 4.28 29.60
CA HIS A 477 10.37 4.65 28.43
C HIS A 477 9.67 4.27 27.13
N MET A 478 8.46 4.81 26.89
CA MET A 478 7.66 4.53 25.70
C MET A 478 7.50 5.76 24.80
N ALA A 479 7.58 5.55 23.50
CA ALA A 479 7.26 6.54 22.48
C ALA A 479 6.18 6.00 21.52
N ILE A 480 5.46 6.91 20.86
CA ILE A 480 4.52 6.58 19.81
C ILE A 480 4.95 7.25 18.49
N PHE A 481 4.85 6.51 17.38
CA PHE A 481 5.34 6.90 16.05
C PHE A 481 4.27 6.63 15.01
N GLY A 482 4.04 7.55 14.06
CA GLY A 482 3.11 7.30 12.96
C GLY A 482 3.09 8.40 11.91
N GLY A 483 2.65 8.03 10.71
CA GLY A 483 2.50 8.97 9.59
C GLY A 483 1.05 9.05 9.10
N SER A 484 0.65 10.21 8.54
CA SER A 484 -0.68 10.42 7.98
C SER A 484 -1.79 10.15 9.03
N ALA A 485 -2.71 9.22 8.78
CA ALA A 485 -3.67 8.75 9.77
C ALA A 485 -3.00 8.19 11.05
N GLY A 486 -1.84 7.52 10.93
CA GLY A 486 -1.05 7.12 12.11
C GLY A 486 -0.53 8.31 12.89
N GLY A 487 -0.15 9.41 12.22
CA GLY A 487 0.21 10.67 12.85
C GLY A 487 -0.98 11.31 13.59
N PHE A 488 -2.18 11.20 13.07
CA PHE A 488 -3.41 11.59 13.76
C PHE A 488 -3.61 10.80 15.06
N THR A 489 -3.38 9.50 15.02
CA THR A 489 -3.43 8.64 16.22
C THR A 489 -2.35 9.02 17.24
N VAL A 490 -1.12 9.34 16.78
CA VAL A 490 -0.04 9.86 17.66
C VAL A 490 -0.52 11.12 18.41
N LEU A 491 -1.04 12.10 17.68
CA LEU A 491 -1.52 13.36 18.29
C LEU A 491 -2.68 13.13 19.26
N ASN A 492 -3.63 12.25 18.90
CA ASN A 492 -4.75 11.90 19.77
C ASN A 492 -4.29 11.14 21.03
N ALA A 493 -3.33 10.22 20.90
CA ALA A 493 -2.80 9.47 22.04
C ALA A 493 -2.15 10.41 23.08
N LEU A 494 -1.33 11.37 22.63
CA LEU A 494 -0.73 12.36 23.53
C LEU A 494 -1.75 13.32 24.15
N ALA A 495 -2.83 13.64 23.44
CA ALA A 495 -3.87 14.54 23.93
C ALA A 495 -4.87 13.85 24.90
N GLN A 496 -5.24 12.61 24.61
CA GLN A 496 -6.26 11.87 25.36
C GLN A 496 -5.67 11.07 26.52
N PHE A 497 -4.42 10.61 26.42
CA PHE A 497 -3.72 9.77 27.40
C PHE A 497 -2.34 10.36 27.76
N PRO A 498 -2.29 11.61 28.29
CA PRO A 498 -1.03 12.26 28.61
C PRO A 498 -0.24 11.47 29.66
N GLY A 499 1.09 11.36 29.45
CA GLY A 499 2.00 10.66 30.34
C GLY A 499 2.15 9.15 30.09
N VAL A 500 1.34 8.54 29.20
CA VAL A 500 1.56 7.15 28.76
C VAL A 500 2.82 7.06 27.91
N PHE A 501 3.02 8.01 27.01
CA PHE A 501 4.21 8.12 26.19
C PHE A 501 5.05 9.31 26.66
N LYS A 502 6.37 9.16 26.66
CA LYS A 502 7.32 10.27 26.94
C LYS A 502 7.47 11.18 25.74
N ALA A 503 7.29 10.63 24.53
CA ALA A 503 7.42 11.36 23.30
C ALA A 503 6.54 10.79 22.18
N GLY A 504 6.11 11.66 21.26
CA GLY A 504 5.50 11.28 19.98
C GLY A 504 6.34 11.74 18.79
N VAL A 505 6.30 10.96 17.73
CA VAL A 505 6.86 11.32 16.41
C VAL A 505 5.75 11.23 15.38
N ALA A 506 5.34 12.38 14.84
CA ALA A 506 4.25 12.48 13.87
C ALA A 506 4.80 12.94 12.51
N LEU A 507 4.62 12.10 11.50
CA LEU A 507 5.01 12.40 10.12
C LEU A 507 3.77 12.84 9.35
N TYR A 508 3.80 14.06 8.78
CA TYR A 508 2.69 14.63 8.00
C TYR A 508 1.30 14.30 8.58
N PRO A 509 1.05 14.62 9.88
CA PRO A 509 -0.15 14.16 10.59
C PRO A 509 -1.40 14.92 10.17
N VAL A 510 -2.54 14.24 10.14
CA VAL A 510 -3.85 14.89 10.20
C VAL A 510 -4.04 15.48 11.60
N ALA A 511 -4.56 16.71 11.68
CA ALA A 511 -4.76 17.42 12.96
C ALA A 511 -6.14 18.06 13.11
N ASN A 512 -6.77 18.39 11.99
CA ASN A 512 -8.09 19.04 11.96
C ASN A 512 -8.95 18.38 10.86
N LEU A 513 -9.96 17.63 11.28
CA LEU A 513 -10.86 16.92 10.37
C LEU A 513 -11.71 17.87 9.51
N PHE A 514 -12.05 19.06 10.00
CA PHE A 514 -12.82 20.03 9.21
C PHE A 514 -12.06 20.51 7.98
N THR A 515 -10.78 20.87 8.12
CA THR A 515 -9.97 21.34 7.01
C THR A 515 -9.51 20.21 6.11
N LEU A 516 -9.26 19.02 6.64
CA LEU A 516 -8.95 17.84 5.84
C LEU A 516 -10.05 17.55 4.82
N SER A 517 -11.31 17.52 5.27
CA SER A 517 -12.48 17.28 4.41
C SER A 517 -12.61 18.27 3.24
N LEU A 518 -12.11 19.50 3.42
CA LEU A 518 -12.20 20.56 2.43
C LEU A 518 -10.99 20.65 1.48
N GLU A 519 -9.82 20.19 1.93
CA GLU A 519 -8.55 20.47 1.29
C GLU A 519 -7.90 19.24 0.65
N THR A 520 -8.38 18.01 0.98
CA THR A 520 -7.85 16.77 0.42
C THR A 520 -8.25 16.57 -1.05
N HIS A 521 -7.56 15.67 -1.72
CA HIS A 521 -7.85 15.37 -3.14
C HIS A 521 -9.13 14.51 -3.30
N LYS A 522 -9.67 14.48 -4.53
CA LYS A 522 -10.92 13.81 -4.90
C LYS A 522 -11.09 12.41 -4.33
N PHE A 523 -10.03 11.58 -4.35
CA PHE A 523 -10.11 10.19 -3.91
C PHE A 523 -10.51 10.04 -2.44
N GLU A 524 -10.06 10.93 -1.56
CA GLU A 524 -10.37 10.91 -0.12
C GLU A 524 -11.43 11.93 0.32
N GLN A 525 -11.94 12.75 -0.59
CA GLN A 525 -12.80 13.91 -0.28
C GLN A 525 -13.99 13.61 0.65
N HIS A 526 -14.46 12.36 0.70
CA HIS A 526 -15.58 11.93 1.54
C HIS A 526 -15.23 10.77 2.47
N TYR A 527 -13.97 10.37 2.53
CA TYR A 527 -13.56 9.23 3.34
C TYR A 527 -13.74 9.50 4.85
N ASP A 528 -13.46 10.70 5.29
CA ASP A 528 -13.66 11.14 6.67
C ASP A 528 -15.13 11.04 7.12
N GLN A 529 -16.10 11.16 6.19
CA GLN A 529 -17.52 11.00 6.50
C GLN A 529 -17.87 9.57 6.95
N ASN A 530 -17.22 8.56 6.39
CA ASN A 530 -17.39 7.18 6.83
C ASN A 530 -16.70 6.94 8.19
N LEU A 531 -15.58 7.61 8.43
CA LEU A 531 -14.75 7.44 9.62
C LEU A 531 -15.22 8.26 10.84
N ALA A 532 -15.82 9.44 10.63
CA ALA A 532 -16.20 10.36 11.70
C ALA A 532 -17.65 10.84 11.61
N GLY A 533 -18.38 10.53 10.54
CA GLY A 533 -19.77 10.96 10.30
C GLY A 533 -19.87 12.17 9.37
N ARG A 534 -21.08 12.44 8.87
CA ARG A 534 -21.33 13.53 7.92
C ARG A 534 -21.44 14.88 8.61
N LEU A 535 -20.92 15.92 7.97
CA LEU A 535 -21.17 17.29 8.36
C LEU A 535 -22.51 17.78 7.75
N PRO A 536 -23.30 18.62 8.46
CA PRO A 536 -22.96 19.26 9.75
C PRO A 536 -23.28 18.42 10.99
N GLU A 537 -24.01 17.30 10.87
CA GLU A 537 -24.52 16.50 12.00
C GLU A 537 -23.40 16.00 12.92
N ALA A 538 -22.27 15.62 12.36
CA ALA A 538 -21.09 15.12 13.08
C ALA A 538 -20.12 16.22 13.56
N ALA A 539 -20.47 17.50 13.48
CA ALA A 539 -19.56 18.60 13.83
C ALA A 539 -18.98 18.51 15.26
N ALA A 540 -19.77 17.98 16.21
CA ALA A 540 -19.30 17.73 17.57
C ALA A 540 -18.20 16.65 17.61
N VAL A 541 -18.33 15.58 16.83
CA VAL A 541 -17.36 14.48 16.70
C VAL A 541 -16.07 15.01 16.05
N TYR A 542 -16.18 15.78 14.97
CA TYR A 542 -15.02 16.41 14.33
C TYR A 542 -14.23 17.29 15.30
N ARG A 543 -14.93 18.10 16.10
CA ARG A 543 -14.29 18.95 17.10
C ARG A 543 -13.65 18.13 18.23
N GLU A 544 -14.34 17.11 18.74
CA GLU A 544 -13.86 16.25 19.80
C GLU A 544 -12.61 15.46 19.38
N ARG A 545 -12.60 14.93 18.15
CA ARG A 545 -11.54 14.02 17.70
C ARG A 545 -10.39 14.71 16.95
N SER A 546 -10.53 15.97 16.56
CA SER A 546 -9.43 16.71 15.96
C SER A 546 -8.40 17.11 17.02
N PRO A 547 -7.14 16.62 16.92
CA PRO A 547 -6.08 16.94 17.88
C PRO A 547 -5.84 18.44 18.05
N LEU A 548 -6.06 19.24 16.99
CA LEU A 548 -5.91 20.69 17.03
C LEU A 548 -6.72 21.34 18.16
N PHE A 549 -7.95 20.88 18.40
CA PHE A 549 -8.81 21.40 19.47
C PHE A 549 -8.48 20.82 20.84
N GLN A 550 -7.71 19.73 20.89
CA GLN A 550 -7.27 19.06 22.11
C GLN A 550 -5.79 19.37 22.44
N ALA A 551 -5.09 20.13 21.61
CA ALA A 551 -3.65 20.35 21.72
C ALA A 551 -3.20 20.94 23.06
N ALA A 552 -4.06 21.67 23.78
CA ALA A 552 -3.78 22.16 25.13
C ALA A 552 -3.57 21.03 26.16
N LYS A 553 -4.02 19.82 25.89
CA LYS A 553 -3.85 18.64 26.75
C LYS A 553 -2.51 17.91 26.52
N ILE A 554 -1.87 18.15 25.38
CA ILE A 554 -0.56 17.57 25.06
C ILE A 554 0.48 18.19 25.99
N LYS A 555 1.19 17.34 26.72
CA LYS A 555 2.26 17.73 27.66
C LYS A 555 3.57 17.03 27.36
N ASP A 556 3.49 15.89 26.67
CA ASP A 556 4.62 15.05 26.33
C ASP A 556 5.33 15.63 25.10
N ALA A 557 6.64 15.34 24.96
CA ALA A 557 7.43 15.87 23.86
C ALA A 557 6.93 15.39 22.49
N LEU A 558 6.95 16.26 21.47
CA LEU A 558 6.41 15.94 20.15
C LEU A 558 7.32 16.41 19.01
N ALA A 559 7.78 15.47 18.18
CA ALA A 559 8.46 15.77 16.92
C ALA A 559 7.47 15.68 15.75
N ILE A 560 7.44 16.71 14.91
CA ILE A 560 6.59 16.78 13.72
C ILE A 560 7.46 17.02 12.49
N PHE A 561 7.28 16.19 11.46
CA PHE A 561 7.94 16.31 10.16
C PHE A 561 6.91 16.37 9.05
N HIS A 562 7.06 17.29 8.09
CA HIS A 562 6.11 17.48 7.01
C HIS A 562 6.79 17.80 5.68
N GLY A 563 6.19 17.38 4.57
CA GLY A 563 6.60 17.76 3.22
C GLY A 563 5.84 19.02 2.76
N ARG A 564 6.53 20.03 2.21
CA ARG A 564 5.87 21.26 1.74
C ARG A 564 4.92 21.03 0.57
N GLU A 565 5.22 20.02 -0.26
CA GLU A 565 4.42 19.70 -1.45
C GLU A 565 3.31 18.66 -1.18
N ASP A 566 2.97 18.43 0.10
CA ASP A 566 1.94 17.47 0.50
C ASP A 566 0.54 17.96 0.08
N ARG A 567 -0.12 17.16 -0.78
CA ARG A 567 -1.46 17.43 -1.31
C ARG A 567 -2.55 16.55 -0.70
N ALA A 568 -2.16 15.51 0.03
CA ALA A 568 -3.10 14.65 0.73
C ALA A 568 -3.41 15.22 2.13
N VAL A 569 -2.37 15.59 2.87
CA VAL A 569 -2.48 16.28 4.16
C VAL A 569 -1.72 17.60 4.06
N PRO A 570 -2.38 18.74 3.91
CA PRO A 570 -1.73 20.03 3.76
C PRO A 570 -0.85 20.42 4.96
N LEU A 571 0.24 21.13 4.71
CA LEU A 571 1.20 21.57 5.74
C LEU A 571 0.54 22.37 6.88
N SER A 572 -0.53 23.10 6.59
CA SER A 572 -1.35 23.85 7.56
C SER A 572 -1.84 22.99 8.74
N GLN A 573 -2.04 21.70 8.52
CA GLN A 573 -2.40 20.74 9.57
C GLN A 573 -1.32 20.67 10.68
N SER A 574 -0.06 20.55 10.29
CA SER A 574 1.09 20.57 11.22
C SER A 574 1.34 21.95 11.83
N GLU A 575 1.28 23.00 11.04
CA GLU A 575 1.50 24.38 11.50
C GLU A 575 0.54 24.76 12.61
N GLY A 576 -0.75 24.40 12.49
CA GLY A 576 -1.75 24.66 13.50
C GLY A 576 -1.48 23.95 14.85
N ILE A 577 -0.95 22.73 14.82
CA ILE A 577 -0.51 22.02 16.05
C ILE A 577 0.71 22.69 16.67
N VAL A 578 1.71 23.02 15.85
CA VAL A 578 2.95 23.66 16.34
C VAL A 578 2.68 24.99 17.04
N GLU A 579 1.80 25.82 16.51
CA GLU A 579 1.36 27.07 17.18
C GLU A 579 0.80 26.81 18.58
N ARG A 580 0.01 25.73 18.75
CA ARG A 580 -0.55 25.35 20.05
C ARG A 580 0.52 24.81 21.02
N LEU A 581 1.46 24.01 20.51
CA LEU A 581 2.57 23.51 21.33
C LEU A 581 3.46 24.65 21.82
N GLN A 582 3.75 25.65 20.97
CA GLN A 582 4.51 26.84 21.33
C GLN A 582 3.78 27.67 22.41
N ALA A 583 2.48 27.93 22.23
CA ALA A 583 1.67 28.64 23.19
C ALA A 583 1.62 27.95 24.57
N ASN A 584 1.65 26.60 24.59
CA ASN A 584 1.60 25.80 25.80
C ASN A 584 3.00 25.45 26.35
N ARG A 585 4.08 25.88 25.69
CA ARG A 585 5.49 25.58 26.05
C ARG A 585 5.82 24.09 26.12
N VAL A 586 5.19 23.29 25.26
CA VAL A 586 5.47 21.86 25.14
C VAL A 586 6.80 21.69 24.42
N PRO A 587 7.73 20.82 24.89
CA PRO A 587 8.94 20.47 24.15
C PRO A 587 8.58 19.91 22.78
N HIS A 588 9.07 20.53 21.71
CA HIS A 588 8.74 20.07 20.35
C HIS A 588 9.85 20.33 19.34
N LEU A 589 9.89 19.48 18.32
CA LEU A 589 10.68 19.62 17.11
C LEU A 589 9.73 19.74 15.92
N PHE A 590 9.88 20.77 15.09
CA PHE A 590 9.15 20.89 13.83
C PHE A 590 10.13 21.07 12.69
N HIS A 591 10.00 20.22 11.65
CA HIS A 591 10.85 20.31 10.47
C HIS A 591 10.07 20.07 9.19
N VAL A 592 10.27 20.96 8.20
CA VAL A 592 9.61 20.91 6.89
C VAL A 592 10.64 20.56 5.82
N TYR A 593 10.34 19.56 5.00
CA TYR A 593 11.12 19.18 3.83
C TYR A 593 10.54 19.83 2.57
N GLU A 594 11.26 20.80 2.00
CA GLU A 594 10.78 21.69 0.95
C GLU A 594 10.32 20.99 -0.34
N ARG A 595 10.94 19.86 -0.67
CA ARG A 595 10.69 19.13 -1.93
C ARG A 595 10.07 17.74 -1.72
N GLU A 596 9.43 17.51 -0.59
CA GLU A 596 8.70 16.27 -0.29
C GLU A 596 7.20 16.53 -0.30
N GLY A 597 6.46 15.49 -0.74
CA GLY A 597 5.00 15.43 -0.68
C GLY A 597 4.53 14.54 0.47
N HIS A 598 3.42 13.80 0.26
CA HIS A 598 2.90 12.86 1.24
C HIS A 598 3.80 11.61 1.30
N GLY A 599 4.62 11.52 2.35
CA GLY A 599 5.68 10.53 2.51
C GLY A 599 7.04 11.00 2.00
N PHE A 600 8.10 10.68 2.75
CA PHE A 600 9.46 11.07 2.42
C PHE A 600 10.13 10.01 1.56
N ARG A 601 10.71 10.42 0.44
CA ARG A 601 11.25 9.51 -0.58
C ARG A 601 12.68 9.85 -0.99
N LYS A 602 13.08 11.12 -0.84
CA LYS A 602 14.38 11.58 -1.29
C LYS A 602 15.47 11.15 -0.32
N PRO A 603 16.62 10.68 -0.82
CA PRO A 603 17.72 10.23 0.03
C PRO A 603 18.20 11.30 1.02
N GLU A 604 18.26 12.56 0.59
CA GLU A 604 18.67 13.68 1.45
C GLU A 604 17.69 13.89 2.62
N SER A 605 16.37 13.76 2.38
CA SER A 605 15.35 13.90 3.41
C SER A 605 15.45 12.76 4.44
N LEU A 606 15.58 11.53 3.97
CA LEU A 606 15.67 10.35 4.84
C LEU A 606 16.98 10.35 5.65
N ASN A 607 18.09 10.79 5.06
CA ASN A 607 19.36 10.92 5.73
C ASN A 607 19.36 11.97 6.86
N ASP A 608 18.49 12.95 6.78
CA ASP A 608 18.31 13.97 7.83
C ASP A 608 17.23 13.54 8.85
N LEU A 609 16.15 12.92 8.41
CA LEU A 609 14.99 12.53 9.20
C LEU A 609 15.35 11.56 10.35
N TYR A 610 15.96 10.42 10.03
CA TYR A 610 16.22 9.38 11.02
C TYR A 610 17.18 9.83 12.14
N PRO A 611 18.30 10.53 11.87
CA PRO A 611 19.16 11.06 12.94
C PRO A 611 18.47 12.11 13.81
N ARG A 612 17.54 12.92 13.26
CA ARG A 612 16.74 13.87 14.06
C ARG A 612 15.80 13.15 15.00
N ILE A 613 15.10 12.13 14.50
CA ILE A 613 14.20 11.30 15.33
C ILE A 613 15.03 10.58 16.41
N GLU A 614 16.14 9.95 16.06
CA GLU A 614 17.02 9.26 17.02
C GLU A 614 17.46 10.19 18.15
N ARG A 615 17.94 11.39 17.82
CA ARG A 615 18.34 12.39 18.82
C ARG A 615 17.18 12.81 19.71
N PHE A 616 16.02 13.06 19.14
CA PHE A 616 14.82 13.44 19.87
C PHE A 616 14.37 12.34 20.85
N LEU A 617 14.38 11.08 20.40
CA LEU A 617 14.06 9.94 21.27
C LEU A 617 15.10 9.72 22.36
N LEU A 618 16.39 9.93 22.10
CA LEU A 618 17.42 9.87 23.13
C LEU A 618 17.18 10.93 24.22
N GLU A 619 16.86 12.16 23.84
CA GLU A 619 16.64 13.27 24.76
C GLU A 619 15.39 13.13 25.63
N HIS A 620 14.30 12.59 25.07
CA HIS A 620 12.99 12.60 25.74
C HIS A 620 12.49 11.24 26.20
N VAL A 621 13.09 10.14 25.74
CA VAL A 621 12.65 8.78 26.08
C VAL A 621 13.73 8.00 26.82
N VAL A 622 15.03 8.15 26.46
CA VAL A 622 16.11 7.34 27.05
C VAL A 622 16.74 8.05 28.23
N PHE A 623 16.89 9.38 28.20
CA PHE A 623 17.43 10.23 29.25
C PHE A 623 16.34 11.11 29.90
#